data_0acea0ffb8cb2cea8452b48d1ef6c4a2
#
_entry.id   0acea0ffb8cb2cea8452b48d1ef6c4a2
#
_cell.length_a   1.000
_cell.length_b   1.000
_cell.length_c   1.000
_cell.angle_alpha   90.00
_cell.angle_beta   90.00
_cell.angle_gamma   90.00
#
_symmetry.space_group_name_H-M   'P 1'
#
loop_
_entity.id
_entity.type
_entity.pdbx_description
1 polymer ?
#
loop_
_entity_poly.entity_id
_entity_poly.type
_entity_poly.pdbx_seq_one_letter_code
_entity_poly.pdbx_strand_id
1 'polypeptide(L)'
;MITLRPQDTIHKAYLLRTLTEIIDNPILQNSLYFKGGTCASMMGILDRFSVDLDFDLKTGVNEDTLRHEFHQLFNKLGFSLDQQSQNALEFFLKYPNSSPNQRNTLKIDALNFVVKSNLYAPIFLPEISRTVVCQTPETIFANKMVTVKDRYDRKQSIAGRDIYDIHHFFLKNLKYSEPVIIERTGMKAKEYLIYLRNFINEKITQTLIDQDLNTLLPVETYHQIRKTLKTETLMFLDNEIARIS
;
A
#
# COMPACT_ATOMS: atom_id res chain seq x y z
N MET A 1 16.87 -3.48 -5.72
CA MET A 1 16.87 -2.59 -4.53
C MET A 1 16.43 -1.21 -5.01
N ILE A 2 15.44 -0.60 -4.36
CA ILE A 2 14.92 0.72 -4.76
C ILE A 2 15.96 1.78 -4.44
N THR A 3 16.32 2.62 -5.41
CA THR A 3 17.19 3.77 -5.18
C THR A 3 16.39 4.85 -4.46
N LEU A 4 16.71 5.08 -3.19
CA LEU A 4 16.06 6.11 -2.36
C LEU A 4 16.65 7.49 -2.67
N ARG A 5 15.82 8.53 -2.55
CA ARG A 5 16.31 9.88 -2.47
C ARG A 5 17.00 10.10 -1.11
N PRO A 6 18.05 10.92 -1.01
CA PRO A 6 18.71 11.18 0.26
C PRO A 6 17.74 11.60 1.38
N GLN A 7 16.75 12.40 1.06
CA GLN A 7 15.73 12.88 1.99
C GLN A 7 14.78 11.79 2.52
N ASP A 8 14.66 10.65 1.82
CA ASP A 8 13.80 9.54 2.21
C ASP A 8 14.52 8.47 3.04
N THR A 9 15.86 8.57 3.16
CA THR A 9 16.68 7.57 3.85
C THR A 9 16.32 7.45 5.33
N ILE A 10 16.12 8.58 6.00
CA ILE A 10 15.75 8.63 7.42
C ILE A 10 14.36 8.03 7.61
N HIS A 11 13.42 8.39 6.75
CA HIS A 11 12.07 7.81 6.78
C HIS A 11 12.11 6.29 6.62
N LYS A 12 12.87 5.78 5.64
CA LYS A 12 13.04 4.33 5.44
C LYS A 12 13.59 3.64 6.69
N ALA A 13 14.57 4.24 7.34
CA ALA A 13 15.15 3.68 8.57
C ALA A 13 14.12 3.58 9.70
N TYR A 14 13.34 4.64 9.93
CA TYR A 14 12.27 4.62 10.93
C TYR A 14 11.16 3.63 10.57
N LEU A 15 10.76 3.56 9.30
CA LEU A 15 9.75 2.62 8.81
C LEU A 15 10.18 1.18 9.07
N LEU A 16 11.41 0.79 8.70
CA LEU A 16 11.94 -0.56 8.92
C LEU A 16 12.07 -0.88 10.41
N ARG A 17 12.59 0.05 11.21
CA ARG A 17 12.72 -0.11 12.66
C ARG A 17 11.35 -0.30 13.31
N THR A 18 10.36 0.51 12.93
CA THR A 18 8.99 0.40 13.46
C THR A 18 8.35 -0.94 13.08
N LEU A 19 8.49 -1.36 11.82
CA LEU A 19 7.97 -2.65 11.37
C LEU A 19 8.63 -3.80 12.14
N THR A 20 9.96 -3.75 12.35
CA THR A 20 10.67 -4.76 13.13
C THR A 20 10.12 -4.86 14.55
N GLU A 21 9.93 -3.74 15.23
CA GLU A 21 9.37 -3.72 16.60
C GLU A 21 7.92 -4.22 16.65
N ILE A 22 7.10 -3.94 15.63
CA ILE A 22 5.75 -4.49 15.51
C ILE A 22 5.80 -6.01 15.38
N ILE A 23 6.69 -6.54 14.55
CA ILE A 23 6.80 -7.99 14.30
C ILE A 23 7.47 -8.72 15.48
N ASP A 24 8.36 -8.08 16.20
CA ASP A 24 9.00 -8.66 17.38
C ASP A 24 8.11 -8.56 18.65
N ASN A 25 6.99 -7.82 18.61
CA ASN A 25 5.98 -7.81 19.68
C ASN A 25 4.97 -8.96 19.46
N PRO A 26 4.89 -9.95 20.37
CA PRO A 26 4.04 -11.13 20.19
C PRO A 26 2.54 -10.81 20.07
N ILE A 27 2.05 -9.75 20.76
CA ILE A 27 0.64 -9.36 20.72
C ILE A 27 0.32 -8.76 19.36
N LEU A 28 1.15 -7.83 18.88
CA LEU A 28 0.96 -7.18 17.57
C LEU A 28 1.14 -8.19 16.44
N GLN A 29 2.20 -8.99 16.44
CA GLN A 29 2.46 -10.01 15.42
C GLN A 29 1.31 -10.99 15.26
N ASN A 30 0.74 -11.43 16.39
CA ASN A 30 -0.37 -12.38 16.37
C ASN A 30 -1.72 -11.77 15.97
N SER A 31 -1.81 -10.46 15.87
CA SER A 31 -3.05 -9.72 15.63
C SER A 31 -3.12 -9.03 14.26
N LEU A 32 -2.01 -8.94 13.54
CA LEU A 32 -1.87 -8.12 12.34
C LEU A 32 -1.48 -8.95 11.13
N TYR A 33 -1.98 -8.52 9.96
CA TYR A 33 -1.55 -8.97 8.65
C TYR A 33 -0.98 -7.79 7.87
N PHE A 34 0.29 -7.87 7.47
CA PHE A 34 0.95 -6.79 6.74
C PHE A 34 0.45 -6.71 5.29
N LYS A 35 0.16 -5.49 4.82
CA LYS A 35 -0.40 -5.23 3.49
C LYS A 35 0.12 -3.93 2.87
N GLY A 36 -0.48 -3.54 1.78
CA GLY A 36 -0.30 -2.23 1.17
C GLY A 36 0.96 -2.09 0.32
N GLY A 37 1.30 -0.85 0.00
CA GLY A 37 2.42 -0.54 -0.90
C GLY A 37 3.78 -0.89 -0.32
N THR A 38 3.97 -0.73 0.99
CA THR A 38 5.23 -1.05 1.67
C THR A 38 5.45 -2.56 1.71
N CYS A 39 4.40 -3.34 1.97
CA CYS A 39 4.45 -4.79 1.91
C CYS A 39 4.85 -5.26 0.50
N ALA A 40 4.19 -4.76 -0.54
CA ALA A 40 4.50 -5.09 -1.94
C ALA A 40 5.94 -4.73 -2.32
N SER A 41 6.42 -3.57 -1.86
CA SER A 41 7.79 -3.13 -2.08
C SER A 41 8.82 -4.04 -1.41
N MET A 42 8.58 -4.43 -0.15
CA MET A 42 9.47 -5.31 0.61
C MET A 42 9.46 -6.77 0.08
N MET A 43 8.37 -7.20 -0.56
CA MET A 43 8.31 -8.46 -1.30
C MET A 43 9.07 -8.40 -2.65
N GLY A 44 9.51 -7.22 -3.11
CA GLY A 44 10.14 -7.04 -4.41
C GLY A 44 9.17 -7.07 -5.61
N ILE A 45 7.87 -7.05 -5.36
CA ILE A 45 6.84 -7.01 -6.41
C ILE A 45 6.46 -5.59 -6.84
N LEU A 46 6.89 -4.57 -6.08
CA LEU A 46 6.70 -3.15 -6.40
C LEU A 46 8.04 -2.41 -6.24
N ASP A 47 8.39 -1.57 -7.23
CA ASP A 47 9.70 -0.91 -7.34
C ASP A 47 9.67 0.59 -7.05
N ARG A 48 8.62 1.08 -6.40
CA ARG A 48 8.54 2.46 -5.91
C ARG A 48 8.66 2.54 -4.39
N PHE A 49 9.11 3.70 -3.92
CA PHE A 49 9.11 3.98 -2.50
C PHE A 49 7.69 4.03 -1.94
N SER A 50 7.49 3.44 -0.78
CA SER A 50 6.24 3.48 -0.03
C SER A 50 6.51 3.93 1.41
N VAL A 51 5.59 4.70 1.97
CA VAL A 51 5.86 5.54 3.13
C VAL A 51 5.02 5.23 4.37
N ASP A 52 4.01 4.38 4.21
CA ASP A 52 3.06 4.04 5.27
C ASP A 52 3.22 2.56 5.69
N LEU A 53 2.82 2.22 6.89
CA LEU A 53 2.68 0.84 7.35
C LEU A 53 1.19 0.51 7.45
N ASP A 54 0.74 -0.36 6.56
CA ASP A 54 -0.67 -0.76 6.46
C ASP A 54 -0.85 -2.20 6.93
N PHE A 55 -1.88 -2.45 7.74
CA PHE A 55 -2.23 -3.77 8.24
C PHE A 55 -3.73 -4.03 8.12
N ASP A 56 -4.10 -5.31 7.99
CA ASP A 56 -5.43 -5.82 8.32
C ASP A 56 -5.41 -6.39 9.73
N LEU A 57 -6.48 -6.15 10.49
CA LEU A 57 -6.65 -6.81 11.79
C LEU A 57 -7.17 -8.23 11.59
N LYS A 58 -6.67 -9.17 12.40
CA LYS A 58 -7.27 -10.49 12.51
C LYS A 58 -8.63 -10.38 13.20
N THR A 59 -9.55 -11.25 12.80
CA THR A 59 -10.89 -11.29 13.40
C THR A 59 -10.82 -11.61 14.90
N GLY A 60 -11.59 -10.85 15.67
CA GLY A 60 -11.73 -11.09 17.11
C GLY A 60 -10.63 -10.52 18.00
N VAL A 61 -9.72 -9.70 17.46
CA VAL A 61 -8.71 -9.01 18.25
C VAL A 61 -9.32 -7.88 19.09
N ASN A 62 -8.74 -7.61 20.25
CA ASN A 62 -9.13 -6.48 21.10
C ASN A 62 -8.34 -5.23 20.67
N GLU A 63 -9.01 -4.26 20.07
CA GLU A 63 -8.38 -3.04 19.56
C GLU A 63 -7.80 -2.15 20.66
N ASP A 64 -8.38 -2.13 21.86
CA ASP A 64 -7.84 -1.34 22.99
C ASP A 64 -6.51 -1.91 23.46
N THR A 65 -6.39 -3.25 23.52
CA THR A 65 -5.12 -3.91 23.82
C THR A 65 -4.07 -3.56 22.76
N LEU A 66 -4.42 -3.64 21.48
CA LEU A 66 -3.49 -3.29 20.40
C LEU A 66 -3.09 -1.81 20.45
N ARG A 67 -4.03 -0.91 20.72
CA ARG A 67 -3.76 0.51 20.89
C ARG A 67 -2.74 0.75 22.01
N HIS A 68 -2.91 0.07 23.14
CA HIS A 68 -1.96 0.15 24.25
C HIS A 68 -0.56 -0.32 23.83
N GLU A 69 -0.45 -1.47 23.16
CA GLU A 69 0.83 -2.00 22.66
C GLU A 69 1.50 -1.05 21.66
N PHE A 70 0.72 -0.48 20.75
CA PHE A 70 1.24 0.55 19.82
C PHE A 70 1.79 1.77 20.55
N HIS A 71 1.08 2.30 21.57
CA HIS A 71 1.58 3.43 22.36
C HIS A 71 2.88 3.11 23.12
N GLN A 72 3.01 1.91 23.68
CA GLN A 72 4.26 1.46 24.31
C GLN A 72 5.40 1.43 23.30
N LEU A 73 5.14 0.88 22.10
CA LEU A 73 6.11 0.84 21.01
C LEU A 73 6.53 2.25 20.56
N PHE A 74 5.60 3.17 20.41
CA PHE A 74 5.90 4.55 20.02
C PHE A 74 6.80 5.24 21.06
N ASN A 75 6.50 5.08 22.32
CA ASN A 75 7.34 5.60 23.41
C ASN A 75 8.75 4.99 23.39
N LYS A 76 8.87 3.66 23.19
CA LYS A 76 10.15 2.95 23.06
C LYS A 76 10.99 3.50 21.91
N LEU A 77 10.35 3.85 20.80
CA LEU A 77 11.02 4.38 19.59
C LEU A 77 11.27 5.89 19.65
N GLY A 78 10.77 6.58 20.67
CA GLY A 78 10.92 8.02 20.84
C GLY A 78 10.05 8.84 19.89
N PHE A 79 8.97 8.28 19.35
CA PHE A 79 8.02 9.03 18.54
C PHE A 79 7.13 9.93 19.37
N SER A 80 6.76 11.08 18.83
CA SER A 80 5.63 11.84 19.32
C SER A 80 4.39 11.55 18.47
N LEU A 81 3.26 11.36 19.14
CA LEU A 81 1.97 11.17 18.46
C LEU A 81 1.46 12.54 17.99
N ASP A 82 1.32 12.70 16.66
CA ASP A 82 0.78 13.91 16.05
C ASP A 82 -0.76 13.87 15.99
N GLN A 83 -1.29 12.75 15.48
CA GLN A 83 -2.73 12.51 15.39
C GLN A 83 -3.03 11.02 15.54
N GLN A 84 -4.23 10.69 16.02
CA GLN A 84 -4.77 9.33 16.00
C GLN A 84 -6.27 9.34 15.80
N SER A 85 -6.80 8.30 15.18
CA SER A 85 -8.24 8.06 15.11
C SER A 85 -8.78 7.52 16.44
N GLN A 86 -9.97 7.95 16.83
CA GLN A 86 -10.69 7.39 17.97
C GLN A 86 -11.35 6.05 17.63
N ASN A 87 -11.76 5.87 16.38
CA ASN A 87 -12.57 4.73 15.92
C ASN A 87 -11.79 3.69 15.11
N ALA A 88 -10.47 3.85 14.97
CA ALA A 88 -9.61 2.94 14.23
C ALA A 88 -8.19 2.98 14.79
N LEU A 89 -7.40 1.96 14.52
CA LEU A 89 -5.97 1.95 14.85
C LEU A 89 -5.19 2.68 13.73
N GLU A 90 -5.42 3.98 13.62
CA GLU A 90 -4.74 4.86 12.69
C GLU A 90 -3.94 5.91 13.46
N PHE A 91 -2.64 5.98 13.19
CA PHE A 91 -1.70 6.83 13.91
C PHE A 91 -0.81 7.60 12.94
N PHE A 92 -0.58 8.88 13.26
CA PHE A 92 0.41 9.73 12.60
C PHE A 92 1.50 10.08 13.62
N LEU A 93 2.71 9.63 13.35
CA LEU A 93 3.84 9.68 14.28
C LEU A 93 4.92 10.61 13.76
N LYS A 94 5.40 11.54 14.59
CA LYS A 94 6.54 12.39 14.26
C LYS A 94 7.84 11.79 14.77
N TYR A 95 8.88 11.88 13.96
CA TYR A 95 10.23 11.45 14.35
C TYR A 95 10.87 12.42 15.35
N PRO A 96 11.69 11.92 16.27
CA PRO A 96 12.56 12.76 17.05
C PRO A 96 13.58 13.45 16.12
N ASN A 97 13.86 14.73 16.36
CA ASN A 97 14.91 15.49 15.66
C ASN A 97 14.78 15.57 14.12
N SER A 98 13.57 15.77 13.60
CA SER A 98 13.35 15.92 12.16
C SER A 98 13.73 17.29 11.63
N SER A 99 14.39 17.34 10.47
CA SER A 99 14.67 18.59 9.76
C SER A 99 13.45 19.10 8.99
N PRO A 100 13.22 20.43 8.87
CA PRO A 100 12.03 21.01 8.24
C PRO A 100 11.76 20.57 6.79
N ASN A 101 12.82 20.21 6.05
CA ASN A 101 12.75 19.86 4.62
C ASN A 101 12.74 18.35 4.35
N GLN A 102 12.58 17.53 5.39
CA GLN A 102 12.53 16.08 5.28
C GLN A 102 11.15 15.55 5.68
N ARG A 103 10.78 14.40 5.13
CA ARG A 103 9.61 13.67 5.62
C ARG A 103 9.84 13.32 7.09
N ASN A 104 8.94 13.76 7.94
CA ASN A 104 9.07 13.62 9.39
C ASN A 104 7.91 12.87 10.05
N THR A 105 6.99 12.35 9.25
CA THR A 105 5.78 11.67 9.73
C THR A 105 5.69 10.27 9.15
N LEU A 106 5.47 9.27 10.01
CA LEU A 106 5.10 7.91 9.65
C LEU A 106 3.61 7.70 9.96
N LYS A 107 2.87 7.23 8.96
CA LYS A 107 1.51 6.75 9.16
C LYS A 107 1.52 5.25 9.41
N ILE A 108 0.77 4.81 10.44
CA ILE A 108 0.42 3.41 10.66
C ILE A 108 -1.10 3.30 10.58
N ASP A 109 -1.57 2.34 9.80
CA ASP A 109 -2.99 2.12 9.55
C ASP A 109 -3.31 0.62 9.72
N ALA A 110 -4.05 0.26 10.77
CA ALA A 110 -4.50 -1.10 11.01
C ALA A 110 -6.03 -1.13 11.02
N LEU A 111 -6.59 -1.49 9.87
CA LEU A 111 -8.03 -1.43 9.65
C LEU A 111 -8.74 -2.72 10.05
N ASN A 112 -9.83 -2.56 10.79
CA ASN A 112 -10.80 -3.62 11.06
C ASN A 112 -11.83 -3.72 9.91
N PHE A 113 -11.33 -3.77 8.68
CA PHE A 113 -12.17 -3.97 7.50
C PHE A 113 -11.90 -5.36 6.93
N VAL A 114 -12.80 -6.29 7.23
CA VAL A 114 -12.65 -7.69 6.83
C VAL A 114 -13.11 -7.88 5.39
N VAL A 115 -12.16 -8.24 4.51
CA VAL A 115 -12.44 -8.83 3.20
C VAL A 115 -12.18 -10.32 3.32
N LYS A 116 -13.23 -11.13 3.30
CA LYS A 116 -13.13 -12.58 3.55
C LYS A 116 -12.30 -13.30 2.50
N SER A 117 -12.31 -12.80 1.28
CA SER A 117 -11.53 -13.34 0.15
C SER A 117 -10.05 -12.97 0.18
N ASN A 118 -9.62 -12.10 1.12
CA ASN A 118 -8.20 -11.81 1.26
C ASN A 118 -7.44 -13.06 1.73
N LEU A 119 -6.36 -13.38 1.04
CA LEU A 119 -5.46 -14.46 1.41
C LEU A 119 -4.16 -13.90 1.98
N TYR A 120 -3.63 -14.59 2.98
CA TYR A 120 -2.42 -14.23 3.70
C TYR A 120 -1.46 -15.40 3.73
N ALA A 121 -0.16 -15.10 3.66
CA ALA A 121 0.91 -16.10 3.71
C ALA A 121 2.11 -15.58 4.50
N PRO A 122 2.88 -16.47 5.17
CA PRO A 122 4.16 -16.11 5.77
C PRO A 122 5.17 -15.84 4.66
N ILE A 123 5.74 -14.63 4.64
CA ILE A 123 6.74 -14.17 3.68
C ILE A 123 7.98 -13.72 4.41
N PHE A 124 9.15 -14.20 4.01
CA PHE A 124 10.42 -13.68 4.51
C PHE A 124 10.73 -12.33 3.87
N LEU A 125 10.92 -11.32 4.71
CA LEU A 125 11.25 -9.94 4.31
C LEU A 125 12.73 -9.67 4.60
N PRO A 126 13.61 -9.70 3.57
CA PRO A 126 15.06 -9.59 3.77
C PRO A 126 15.50 -8.30 4.47
N GLU A 127 14.82 -7.17 4.18
CA GLU A 127 15.19 -5.86 4.73
C GLU A 127 15.11 -5.78 6.27
N ILE A 128 14.27 -6.60 6.89
CA ILE A 128 14.15 -6.68 8.36
C ILE A 128 14.58 -8.05 8.91
N SER A 129 14.94 -9.00 8.02
CA SER A 129 15.33 -10.38 8.39
C SER A 129 14.26 -11.08 9.25
N ARG A 130 12.98 -10.93 8.90
CA ARG A 130 11.84 -11.53 9.60
C ARG A 130 10.88 -12.18 8.62
N THR A 131 10.22 -13.25 9.07
CA THR A 131 9.05 -13.82 8.39
C THR A 131 7.80 -13.14 8.93
N VAL A 132 7.02 -12.53 8.05
CA VAL A 132 5.83 -11.75 8.37
C VAL A 132 4.63 -12.34 7.64
N VAL A 133 3.47 -12.40 8.29
CA VAL A 133 2.24 -12.81 7.61
C VAL A 133 1.72 -11.62 6.82
N CYS A 134 1.80 -11.74 5.49
CA CYS A 134 1.46 -10.68 4.54
C CYS A 134 0.25 -11.06 3.68
N GLN A 135 -0.46 -10.08 3.13
CA GLN A 135 -1.36 -10.36 2.01
C GLN A 135 -0.57 -10.99 0.85
N THR A 136 -1.16 -11.99 0.18
CA THR A 136 -0.52 -12.58 -1.02
C THR A 136 -0.41 -11.58 -2.15
N PRO A 137 0.53 -11.74 -3.10
CA PRO A 137 0.66 -10.85 -4.25
C PRO A 137 -0.64 -10.66 -5.03
N GLU A 138 -1.40 -11.74 -5.23
CA GLU A 138 -2.68 -11.72 -5.93
C GLU A 138 -3.75 -10.90 -5.17
N THR A 139 -3.74 -11.01 -3.85
CA THR A 139 -4.62 -10.25 -2.97
C THR A 139 -4.25 -8.77 -2.99
N ILE A 140 -2.97 -8.43 -2.89
CA ILE A 140 -2.47 -7.05 -2.98
C ILE A 140 -2.87 -6.43 -4.32
N PHE A 141 -2.69 -7.15 -5.42
CA PHE A 141 -3.02 -6.62 -6.74
C PHE A 141 -4.51 -6.34 -6.88
N ALA A 142 -5.37 -7.29 -6.52
CA ALA A 142 -6.81 -7.10 -6.56
C ALA A 142 -7.26 -5.90 -5.70
N ASN A 143 -6.73 -5.82 -4.47
CA ASN A 143 -7.01 -4.70 -3.57
C ASN A 143 -6.54 -3.35 -4.15
N LYS A 144 -5.41 -3.29 -4.84
CA LYS A 144 -4.93 -2.08 -5.51
C LYS A 144 -5.85 -1.63 -6.63
N MET A 145 -6.32 -2.55 -7.47
CA MET A 145 -7.30 -2.21 -8.50
C MET A 145 -8.56 -1.61 -7.89
N VAL A 146 -9.13 -2.25 -6.86
CA VAL A 146 -10.36 -1.78 -6.21
C VAL A 146 -10.18 -0.46 -5.46
N THR A 147 -9.01 -0.20 -4.91
CA THR A 147 -8.71 1.04 -4.17
C THR A 147 -8.90 2.30 -5.03
N VAL A 148 -8.69 2.22 -6.35
CA VAL A 148 -8.91 3.35 -7.27
C VAL A 148 -10.36 3.83 -7.19
N LYS A 149 -11.32 2.90 -7.27
CA LYS A 149 -12.75 3.17 -7.15
C LYS A 149 -13.12 3.65 -5.75
N ASP A 150 -12.71 2.92 -4.72
CA ASP A 150 -13.04 3.23 -3.32
C ASP A 150 -12.57 4.62 -2.90
N ARG A 151 -11.39 5.02 -3.35
CA ARG A 151 -10.85 6.35 -3.07
C ARG A 151 -11.70 7.44 -3.73
N TYR A 152 -12.09 7.22 -4.98
CA TYR A 152 -12.93 8.16 -5.69
C TYR A 152 -14.33 8.27 -5.07
N ASP A 153 -14.96 7.14 -4.76
CA ASP A 153 -16.29 7.12 -4.17
C ASP A 153 -16.34 7.82 -2.81
N ARG A 154 -15.29 7.64 -1.99
CA ARG A 154 -15.24 8.21 -0.63
C ARG A 154 -14.76 9.65 -0.56
N LYS A 155 -13.81 10.03 -1.40
CA LYS A 155 -13.08 11.31 -1.28
C LYS A 155 -13.07 12.15 -2.55
N GLN A 156 -13.69 11.69 -3.63
CA GLN A 156 -13.62 12.30 -4.97
C GLN A 156 -12.15 12.59 -5.40
N SER A 157 -11.21 11.79 -4.89
CA SER A 157 -9.79 11.93 -5.14
C SER A 157 -9.23 10.70 -5.86
N ILE A 158 -8.20 10.93 -6.65
CA ILE A 158 -7.51 9.88 -7.40
C ILE A 158 -6.01 10.01 -7.07
N ALA A 159 -5.33 8.89 -6.97
CA ALA A 159 -3.89 8.87 -6.74
C ALA A 159 -3.18 8.25 -7.95
N GLY A 160 -2.28 9.01 -8.58
CA GLY A 160 -1.48 8.55 -9.72
C GLY A 160 -0.61 7.34 -9.39
N ARG A 161 -0.20 7.21 -8.11
CA ARG A 161 0.54 6.05 -7.62
C ARG A 161 -0.25 4.74 -7.68
N ASP A 162 -1.59 4.78 -7.54
CA ASP A 162 -2.40 3.57 -7.64
C ASP A 162 -2.40 3.05 -9.08
N ILE A 163 -2.34 3.94 -10.08
CA ILE A 163 -2.23 3.58 -11.50
C ILE A 163 -0.85 2.99 -11.79
N TYR A 164 0.20 3.55 -11.21
CA TYR A 164 1.55 3.00 -11.31
C TYR A 164 1.64 1.58 -10.73
N ASP A 165 1.04 1.34 -9.57
CA ASP A 165 1.01 0.02 -8.94
C ASP A 165 0.33 -1.00 -9.86
N ILE A 166 -0.83 -0.66 -10.42
CA ILE A 166 -1.58 -1.52 -11.36
C ILE A 166 -0.74 -1.81 -12.60
N HIS A 167 -0.18 -0.77 -13.22
CA HIS A 167 0.71 -0.91 -14.37
C HIS A 167 1.87 -1.87 -14.08
N HIS A 168 2.57 -1.63 -12.98
CA HIS A 168 3.75 -2.40 -12.60
C HIS A 168 3.42 -3.87 -12.35
N PHE A 169 2.28 -4.15 -11.72
CA PHE A 169 1.85 -5.53 -11.47
C PHE A 169 1.50 -6.27 -12.77
N PHE A 170 0.84 -5.62 -13.71
CA PHE A 170 0.62 -6.20 -15.05
C PHE A 170 1.95 -6.41 -15.80
N LEU A 171 2.85 -5.43 -15.76
CA LEU A 171 4.18 -5.53 -16.38
C LEU A 171 4.98 -6.73 -15.82
N LYS A 172 4.83 -7.03 -14.52
CA LYS A 172 5.41 -8.20 -13.85
C LYS A 172 4.63 -9.50 -14.11
N ASN A 173 3.57 -9.45 -14.90
CA ASN A 173 2.69 -10.59 -15.17
C ASN A 173 2.14 -11.25 -13.88
N LEU A 174 1.88 -10.44 -12.84
CA LEU A 174 1.25 -10.93 -11.62
C LEU A 174 -0.21 -11.30 -11.88
N LYS A 175 -0.66 -12.33 -11.20
CA LYS A 175 -2.08 -12.68 -11.15
C LYS A 175 -2.78 -11.82 -10.10
N TYR A 176 -4.09 -11.67 -10.20
CA TYR A 176 -4.93 -11.01 -9.20
C TYR A 176 -6.04 -11.96 -8.70
N SER A 177 -6.53 -11.70 -7.51
CA SER A 177 -7.60 -12.50 -6.89
C SER A 177 -8.97 -11.99 -7.37
N GLU A 178 -9.62 -12.72 -8.27
CA GLU A 178 -10.99 -12.41 -8.70
C GLU A 178 -11.99 -12.41 -7.54
N PRO A 179 -11.96 -13.37 -6.57
CA PRO A 179 -12.84 -13.33 -5.42
C PRO A 179 -12.79 -12.02 -4.62
N VAL A 180 -11.59 -11.42 -4.48
CA VAL A 180 -11.44 -10.12 -3.80
C VAL A 180 -12.14 -9.01 -4.58
N ILE A 181 -12.00 -8.99 -5.92
CA ILE A 181 -12.69 -8.01 -6.77
C ILE A 181 -14.20 -8.16 -6.61
N ILE A 182 -14.73 -9.39 -6.72
CA ILE A 182 -16.16 -9.66 -6.63
C ILE A 182 -16.71 -9.26 -5.26
N GLU A 183 -16.05 -9.66 -4.16
CA GLU A 183 -16.51 -9.33 -2.81
C GLU A 183 -16.54 -7.82 -2.57
N ARG A 184 -15.52 -7.09 -3.02
CA ARG A 184 -15.39 -5.66 -2.76
C ARG A 184 -16.24 -4.78 -3.66
N THR A 185 -16.53 -5.24 -4.87
CA THR A 185 -17.21 -4.41 -5.88
C THR A 185 -18.61 -4.87 -6.23
N GLY A 186 -18.96 -6.13 -5.94
CA GLY A 186 -20.19 -6.77 -6.39
C GLY A 186 -20.19 -7.10 -7.88
N MET A 187 -19.10 -6.82 -8.62
CA MET A 187 -18.97 -7.04 -10.06
C MET A 187 -18.14 -8.27 -10.35
N LYS A 188 -18.43 -8.99 -11.44
CA LYS A 188 -17.51 -9.99 -11.98
C LYS A 188 -16.20 -9.33 -12.40
N ALA A 189 -15.08 -10.06 -12.37
CA ALA A 189 -13.77 -9.52 -12.69
C ALA A 189 -13.74 -8.79 -14.04
N LYS A 190 -14.26 -9.40 -15.10
CA LYS A 190 -14.34 -8.79 -16.44
C LYS A 190 -15.10 -7.46 -16.45
N GLU A 191 -16.26 -7.44 -15.81
CA GLU A 191 -17.08 -6.22 -15.67
C GLU A 191 -16.32 -5.11 -14.93
N TYR A 192 -15.65 -5.47 -13.85
CA TYR A 192 -14.86 -4.52 -13.08
C TYR A 192 -13.66 -3.98 -13.87
N LEU A 193 -12.96 -4.82 -14.63
CA LEU A 193 -11.85 -4.37 -15.49
C LEU A 193 -12.31 -3.40 -16.58
N ILE A 194 -13.48 -3.63 -17.19
CA ILE A 194 -14.08 -2.70 -18.15
C ILE A 194 -14.39 -1.35 -17.45
N TYR A 195 -15.00 -1.40 -16.27
CA TYR A 195 -15.24 -0.21 -15.47
C TYR A 195 -13.94 0.54 -15.14
N LEU A 196 -12.93 -0.15 -14.62
CA LEU A 196 -11.64 0.42 -14.25
C LEU A 196 -10.92 1.06 -15.44
N ARG A 197 -10.95 0.37 -16.58
CA ARG A 197 -10.38 0.85 -17.85
C ARG A 197 -11.01 2.17 -18.28
N ASN A 198 -12.35 2.25 -18.27
CA ASN A 198 -13.09 3.45 -18.62
C ASN A 198 -12.82 4.58 -17.61
N PHE A 199 -12.83 4.27 -16.32
CA PHE A 199 -12.50 5.22 -15.26
C PHE A 199 -11.10 5.82 -15.43
N ILE A 200 -10.09 4.99 -15.69
CA ILE A 200 -8.72 5.47 -15.93
C ILE A 200 -8.67 6.35 -17.17
N ASN A 201 -9.34 5.94 -18.25
CA ASN A 201 -9.36 6.71 -19.48
C ASN A 201 -9.98 8.11 -19.29
N GLU A 202 -11.04 8.22 -18.52
CA GLU A 202 -11.76 9.48 -18.32
C GLU A 202 -11.15 10.38 -17.26
N LYS A 203 -10.70 9.81 -16.15
CA LYS A 203 -10.37 10.56 -14.93
C LYS A 203 -8.88 10.79 -14.70
N ILE A 204 -8.00 9.94 -15.24
CA ILE A 204 -6.56 10.08 -15.03
C ILE A 204 -5.97 11.12 -15.98
N THR A 205 -5.40 12.16 -15.41
CA THR A 205 -4.69 13.23 -16.14
C THR A 205 -3.19 13.14 -15.93
N GLN A 206 -2.42 13.75 -16.84
CA GLN A 206 -0.97 13.84 -16.70
C GLN A 206 -0.57 14.55 -15.40
N THR A 207 -1.30 15.58 -15.00
CA THR A 207 -1.04 16.32 -13.76
C THR A 207 -1.15 15.44 -12.53
N LEU A 208 -2.16 14.55 -12.45
CA LEU A 208 -2.31 13.60 -11.35
C LEU A 208 -1.15 12.60 -11.28
N ILE A 209 -0.71 12.11 -12.43
CA ILE A 209 0.46 11.22 -12.52
C ILE A 209 1.70 11.94 -11.99
N ASP A 210 1.93 13.15 -12.44
CA ASP A 210 3.14 13.91 -12.11
C ASP A 210 3.19 14.32 -10.63
N GLN A 211 2.08 14.72 -10.05
CA GLN A 211 2.01 15.12 -8.64
C GLN A 211 2.39 13.99 -7.69
N ASP A 212 1.91 12.79 -7.93
CA ASP A 212 2.14 11.67 -7.02
C ASP A 212 3.48 10.97 -7.28
N LEU A 213 3.81 10.71 -8.55
CA LEU A 213 4.96 9.87 -8.87
C LEU A 213 6.30 10.61 -8.79
N ASN A 214 6.30 11.91 -8.99
CA ASN A 214 7.51 12.72 -8.87
C ASN A 214 8.23 12.54 -7.51
N THR A 215 7.51 12.22 -6.44
CA THR A 215 8.09 12.03 -5.10
C THR A 215 8.35 10.58 -4.71
N LEU A 216 7.85 9.61 -5.46
CA LEU A 216 7.88 8.18 -5.10
C LEU A 216 8.78 7.34 -5.99
N LEU A 217 9.15 7.86 -7.17
CA LEU A 217 10.01 7.18 -8.12
C LEU A 217 11.40 7.82 -8.18
N PRO A 218 12.45 7.03 -8.51
CA PRO A 218 13.72 7.57 -8.97
C PRO A 218 13.49 8.50 -10.18
N VAL A 219 14.28 9.58 -10.28
CA VAL A 219 14.09 10.61 -11.31
C VAL A 219 14.09 10.03 -12.73
N GLU A 220 15.01 9.10 -13.01
CA GLU A 220 15.10 8.45 -14.33
C GLU A 220 13.87 7.62 -14.65
N THR A 221 13.43 6.76 -13.72
CA THR A 221 12.21 5.95 -13.86
C THR A 221 10.98 6.84 -14.06
N TYR A 222 10.86 7.91 -13.28
CA TYR A 222 9.78 8.86 -13.43
C TYR A 222 9.74 9.48 -14.83
N HIS A 223 10.88 9.96 -15.34
CA HIS A 223 10.94 10.55 -16.68
C HIS A 223 10.62 9.56 -17.80
N GLN A 224 10.98 8.30 -17.64
CA GLN A 224 10.69 7.25 -18.61
C GLN A 224 9.18 6.93 -18.66
N ILE A 225 8.55 6.75 -17.51
CA ILE A 225 7.18 6.21 -17.44
C ILE A 225 6.07 7.27 -17.50
N ARG A 226 6.34 8.51 -17.05
CA ARG A 226 5.28 9.51 -16.83
C ARG A 226 4.38 9.77 -18.02
N LYS A 227 4.91 9.70 -19.25
CA LYS A 227 4.17 9.99 -20.48
C LYS A 227 3.42 8.77 -21.03
N THR A 228 3.88 7.57 -20.74
CA THR A 228 3.35 6.32 -21.30
C THR A 228 2.46 5.57 -20.31
N LEU A 229 2.58 5.84 -19.01
CA LEU A 229 1.91 5.13 -17.93
C LEU A 229 0.42 4.88 -18.18
N LYS A 230 -0.33 5.94 -18.49
CA LYS A 230 -1.78 5.83 -18.75
C LYS A 230 -2.06 4.93 -19.94
N THR A 231 -1.40 5.17 -21.05
CA THR A 231 -1.60 4.42 -22.31
C THR A 231 -1.25 2.95 -22.12
N GLU A 232 -0.11 2.65 -21.50
CA GLU A 232 0.32 1.27 -21.25
C GLU A 232 -0.62 0.56 -20.26
N THR A 233 -1.09 1.25 -19.20
CA THR A 233 -2.08 0.68 -18.28
C THR A 233 -3.38 0.32 -19.00
N LEU A 234 -3.87 1.20 -19.90
CA LEU A 234 -5.06 0.91 -20.70
C LEU A 234 -4.84 -0.30 -21.62
N MET A 235 -3.68 -0.40 -22.26
CA MET A 235 -3.33 -1.56 -23.11
C MET A 235 -3.31 -2.87 -22.29
N PHE A 236 -2.75 -2.88 -21.09
CA PHE A 236 -2.77 -4.06 -20.23
C PHE A 236 -4.20 -4.46 -19.84
N LEU A 237 -5.04 -3.48 -19.49
CA LEU A 237 -6.43 -3.75 -19.17
C LEU A 237 -7.22 -4.27 -20.38
N ASP A 238 -7.04 -3.69 -21.57
CA ASP A 238 -7.69 -4.14 -22.80
C ASP A 238 -7.27 -5.58 -23.15
N ASN A 239 -6.00 -5.93 -23.03
CA ASN A 239 -5.49 -7.29 -23.23
C ASN A 239 -6.09 -8.28 -22.21
N GLU A 240 -6.17 -7.90 -20.94
CA GLU A 240 -6.72 -8.75 -19.89
C GLU A 240 -8.23 -8.96 -20.07
N ILE A 241 -9.00 -7.92 -20.44
CA ILE A 241 -10.43 -8.01 -20.74
C ILE A 241 -10.67 -8.95 -21.92
N ALA A 242 -9.81 -8.92 -22.93
CA ALA A 242 -9.92 -9.81 -24.10
C ALA A 242 -9.58 -11.28 -23.72
N ARG A 243 -8.69 -11.50 -22.74
CA ARG A 243 -8.28 -12.84 -22.30
C ARG A 243 -9.35 -13.54 -21.45
N ILE A 244 -10.15 -12.80 -20.70
CA ILE A 244 -11.21 -13.36 -19.87
C ILE A 244 -12.43 -13.64 -20.74
N SER A 245 -12.78 -14.91 -20.85
CA SER A 245 -13.94 -15.41 -21.61
C SER A 245 -15.27 -15.05 -20.95
#